data_922420c98a0626007d5a4da00a6daa24
#
_entry.id   922420c98a0626007d5a4da00a6daa24
#
_cell.length_a   1.000
_cell.length_b   1.000
_cell.length_c   1.000
_cell.angle_alpha   90.00
_cell.angle_beta   90.00
_cell.angle_gamma   90.00
#
_symmetry.space_group_name_H-M   'P 1'
#
loop_
_entity.id
_entity.type
_entity.pdbx_description
1 polymer ?
#
loop_
_entity_poly.entity_id
_entity_poly.type
_entity_poly.pdbx_seq_one_letter_code
_entity_poly.pdbx_strand_id
1 'polypeptide(L)'
;MEKIPLEIVIPVYNEGSKIVELFESFNKHVKTQFRILICYDNDDDDVFKYTKELKKFSFEILFVKNPGKGPCLAVKEGLYFGNSNCAMVYPADDFLNFNIIDKMYFAFTQENDIVAASRFIKGGSMKDCPLIKSILVRLASSTLYFLSSIPVRDASNGFRLFSRRLLNTVNLESKVGFAYSLELLAKCNRLKFKIAEIPAQWEERSEGSSRFKVFKWLPQYLKWYFYGLSTTWLRKGPKDVN
;
A
#
# COMPACT_ATOMS: atom_id res chain seq x y z
N MET A 1 25.81 -11.69 0.13
CA MET A 1 25.02 -10.60 0.75
C MET A 1 23.75 -11.21 1.31
N GLU A 2 23.48 -11.00 2.57
CA GLU A 2 22.24 -11.48 3.21
C GLU A 2 21.05 -10.76 2.56
N LYS A 3 20.01 -11.52 2.24
CA LYS A 3 18.83 -10.97 1.53
C LYS A 3 18.05 -10.10 2.48
N ILE A 4 17.91 -8.80 2.17
CA ILE A 4 17.10 -7.87 2.98
C ILE A 4 15.67 -8.40 3.07
N PRO A 5 15.10 -8.57 4.28
CA PRO A 5 13.82 -9.25 4.44
C PRO A 5 12.62 -8.42 3.97
N LEU A 6 12.66 -7.09 4.11
CA LEU A 6 11.55 -6.17 3.83
C LEU A 6 11.99 -5.01 2.94
N GLU A 7 11.21 -4.72 1.91
CA GLU A 7 11.28 -3.48 1.13
C GLU A 7 10.13 -2.55 1.48
N ILE A 8 10.42 -1.27 1.73
CA ILE A 8 9.41 -0.24 1.96
C ILE A 8 9.35 0.64 0.72
N VAL A 9 8.28 0.52 -0.04
CA VAL A 9 7.99 1.26 -1.27
C VAL A 9 7.28 2.55 -0.91
N ILE A 10 7.88 3.69 -1.19
CA ILE A 10 7.36 5.02 -0.87
C ILE A 10 7.20 5.81 -2.17
N PRO A 11 5.97 5.94 -2.70
CA PRO A 11 5.71 6.84 -3.81
C PRO A 11 5.79 8.30 -3.33
N VAL A 12 6.63 9.10 -3.96
CA VAL A 12 6.82 10.52 -3.63
C VAL A 12 6.34 11.44 -4.75
N TYR A 13 5.91 12.63 -4.38
CA TYR A 13 5.58 13.72 -5.30
C TYR A 13 5.70 15.06 -4.59
N ASN A 14 6.91 15.66 -4.60
CA ASN A 14 7.23 16.93 -3.97
C ASN A 14 6.83 16.97 -2.47
N GLU A 15 7.36 16.03 -1.69
CA GLU A 15 7.07 15.89 -0.25
C GLU A 15 7.96 16.83 0.61
N GLY A 16 8.92 17.51 0.00
CA GLY A 16 9.81 18.46 0.67
C GLY A 16 10.66 17.84 1.77
N SER A 17 10.95 18.63 2.81
CA SER A 17 11.75 18.18 3.98
C SER A 17 11.07 17.07 4.78
N LYS A 18 9.76 16.89 4.66
CA LYS A 18 9.00 15.85 5.37
C LYS A 18 9.54 14.44 5.13
N ILE A 19 10.19 14.22 3.98
CA ILE A 19 10.81 12.92 3.69
C ILE A 19 11.96 12.58 4.66
N VAL A 20 12.71 13.58 5.12
CA VAL A 20 13.79 13.38 6.10
C VAL A 20 13.20 13.00 7.46
N GLU A 21 12.18 13.74 7.93
CA GLU A 21 11.46 13.44 9.18
C GLU A 21 10.83 12.05 9.17
N LEU A 22 10.29 11.65 8.02
CA LEU A 22 9.76 10.30 7.80
C LEU A 22 10.85 9.24 8.03
N PHE A 23 12.05 9.46 7.48
CA PHE A 23 13.15 8.50 7.57
C PHE A 23 13.78 8.47 8.97
N GLU A 24 13.83 9.60 9.66
CA GLU A 24 14.20 9.64 11.09
C GLU A 24 13.24 8.78 11.91
N SER A 25 11.95 8.85 11.61
CA SER A 25 10.93 8.05 12.28
C SER A 25 11.06 6.55 11.97
N PHE A 26 11.37 6.16 10.73
CA PHE A 26 11.71 4.76 10.42
C PHE A 26 12.92 4.29 11.22
N ASN A 27 14.01 5.06 11.22
CA ASN A 27 15.24 4.73 11.94
C ASN A 27 15.00 4.56 13.45
N LYS A 28 14.06 5.32 14.01
CA LYS A 28 13.72 5.29 15.44
C LYS A 28 12.80 4.14 15.83
N HIS A 29 11.81 3.80 14.96
CA HIS A 29 10.68 2.96 15.38
C HIS A 29 10.67 1.57 14.75
N VAL A 30 11.33 1.37 13.60
CA VAL A 30 11.32 0.07 12.89
C VAL A 30 12.53 -0.76 13.28
N LYS A 31 12.29 -1.98 13.77
CA LYS A 31 13.34 -2.92 14.21
C LYS A 31 13.67 -3.96 13.14
N THR A 32 12.69 -4.33 12.34
CA THR A 32 12.89 -5.24 11.20
C THR A 32 13.92 -4.64 10.24
N GLN A 33 14.88 -5.43 9.78
CA GLN A 33 15.81 -4.98 8.74
C GLN A 33 15.06 -4.70 7.44
N PHE A 34 15.27 -3.52 6.88
CA PHE A 34 14.59 -3.07 5.66
C PHE A 34 15.49 -2.22 4.77
N ARG A 35 15.06 -2.03 3.52
CA ARG A 35 15.52 -0.94 2.65
C ARG A 35 14.34 -0.15 2.13
N ILE A 36 14.60 1.09 1.71
CA ILE A 36 13.58 1.98 1.17
C ILE A 36 13.74 2.09 -0.34
N LEU A 37 12.61 1.98 -1.05
CA LEU A 37 12.49 2.27 -2.48
C LEU A 37 11.70 3.56 -2.64
N ILE A 38 12.37 4.67 -2.94
CA ILE A 38 11.74 5.96 -3.26
C ILE A 38 11.30 5.91 -4.71
N CYS A 39 9.99 5.87 -4.95
CA CYS A 39 9.42 5.80 -6.29
C CYS A 39 8.92 7.18 -6.72
N TYR A 40 9.52 7.76 -7.77
CA TYR A 40 9.30 9.13 -8.21
C TYR A 40 8.96 9.23 -9.70
N ASP A 41 8.22 10.28 -10.08
CA ASP A 41 7.76 10.49 -11.46
C ASP A 41 8.75 11.30 -12.31
N ASN A 42 9.38 12.35 -11.73
CA ASN A 42 10.20 13.31 -12.45
C ASN A 42 11.56 13.50 -11.78
N ASP A 43 12.59 13.76 -12.57
CA ASP A 43 13.95 14.00 -12.07
C ASP A 43 14.10 15.37 -11.37
N ASP A 44 13.10 16.24 -11.47
CA ASP A 44 13.01 17.54 -10.79
C ASP A 44 12.19 17.47 -9.48
N ASP A 45 11.81 16.26 -9.03
CA ASP A 45 11.15 16.08 -7.74
C ASP A 45 12.03 16.63 -6.61
N ASP A 46 11.41 17.34 -5.67
CA ASP A 46 12.14 18.01 -4.60
C ASP A 46 12.82 17.06 -3.61
N VAL A 47 12.49 15.77 -3.61
CA VAL A 47 13.18 14.73 -2.84
C VAL A 47 14.70 14.72 -3.12
N PHE A 48 15.11 15.06 -4.33
CA PHE A 48 16.52 15.09 -4.71
C PHE A 48 17.33 16.19 -4.02
N LYS A 49 16.68 17.25 -3.53
CA LYS A 49 17.33 18.30 -2.73
C LYS A 49 17.85 17.77 -1.39
N TYR A 50 17.27 16.68 -0.89
CA TYR A 50 17.56 16.08 0.41
C TYR A 50 18.45 14.83 0.35
N THR A 51 19.00 14.50 -0.82
CA THR A 51 19.84 13.29 -1.01
C THR A 51 21.04 13.19 -0.07
N LYS A 52 21.62 14.33 0.34
CA LYS A 52 22.74 14.36 1.29
C LYS A 52 22.29 13.95 2.69
N GLU A 53 21.13 14.42 3.13
CA GLU A 53 20.52 14.09 4.42
C GLU A 53 20.08 12.62 4.44
N LEU A 54 19.47 12.13 3.35
CA LEU A 54 19.03 10.76 3.22
C LEU A 54 20.18 9.75 3.27
N LYS A 55 21.36 10.10 2.76
CA LYS A 55 22.56 9.24 2.83
C LYS A 55 23.14 9.05 4.24
N LYS A 56 22.66 9.77 5.24
CA LYS A 56 23.11 9.62 6.64
C LYS A 56 22.45 8.45 7.36
N PHE A 57 21.36 7.90 6.82
CA PHE A 57 20.68 6.77 7.43
C PHE A 57 21.43 5.45 7.19
N SER A 58 21.34 4.53 8.15
CA SER A 58 22.05 3.23 8.11
C SER A 58 21.41 2.21 7.18
N PHE A 59 20.13 2.40 6.82
CA PHE A 59 19.43 1.54 5.88
C PHE A 59 19.64 1.98 4.42
N GLU A 60 19.59 1.01 3.52
CA GLU A 60 19.74 1.25 2.08
C GLU A 60 18.55 2.02 1.52
N ILE A 61 18.82 3.03 0.69
CA ILE A 61 17.81 3.83 -0.01
C ILE A 61 18.10 3.76 -1.50
N LEU A 62 17.13 3.29 -2.28
CA LEU A 62 17.20 3.22 -3.72
C LEU A 62 16.14 4.13 -4.34
N PHE A 63 16.50 4.80 -5.41
CA PHE A 63 15.58 5.64 -6.20
C PHE A 63 15.09 4.84 -7.40
N VAL A 64 13.76 4.71 -7.51
CA VAL A 64 13.09 3.95 -8.58
C VAL A 64 12.28 4.92 -9.42
N LYS A 65 12.70 5.14 -10.66
CA LYS A 65 12.00 6.03 -11.58
C LYS A 65 10.76 5.35 -12.13
N ASN A 66 9.62 6.02 -12.02
CA ASN A 66 8.39 5.61 -12.67
C ASN A 66 8.42 6.05 -14.14
N PRO A 67 8.37 5.12 -15.12
CA PRO A 67 8.33 5.48 -16.54
C PRO A 67 7.00 6.12 -16.96
N GLY A 68 5.98 6.02 -16.12
CA GLY A 68 4.67 6.63 -16.30
C GLY A 68 4.47 7.88 -15.45
N LYS A 69 3.23 8.08 -14.99
CA LYS A 69 2.88 9.17 -14.07
C LYS A 69 1.83 8.72 -13.05
N GLY A 70 2.02 9.17 -11.81
CA GLY A 70 1.06 9.02 -10.73
C GLY A 70 1.28 7.79 -9.83
N PRO A 71 0.64 7.79 -8.66
CA PRO A 71 1.00 6.92 -7.55
C PRO A 71 0.85 5.42 -7.85
N CYS A 72 -0.11 5.03 -8.68
CA CYS A 72 -0.32 3.62 -9.01
C CYS A 72 0.87 3.03 -9.77
N LEU A 73 1.39 3.75 -10.76
CA LEU A 73 2.52 3.29 -11.56
C LEU A 73 3.82 3.38 -10.78
N ALA A 74 4.02 4.43 -9.97
CA ALA A 74 5.16 4.55 -9.08
C ALA A 74 5.23 3.37 -8.09
N VAL A 75 4.09 3.03 -7.45
CA VAL A 75 4.01 1.85 -6.58
C VAL A 75 4.27 0.56 -7.34
N LYS A 76 3.70 0.41 -8.54
CA LYS A 76 3.93 -0.77 -9.39
C LYS A 76 5.42 -0.97 -9.63
N GLU A 77 6.13 0.07 -10.09
CA GLU A 77 7.57 -0.01 -10.32
C GLU A 77 8.32 -0.42 -9.05
N GLY A 78 8.04 0.19 -7.90
CA GLY A 78 8.67 -0.18 -6.64
C GLY A 78 8.39 -1.63 -6.22
N LEU A 79 7.15 -2.10 -6.34
CA LEU A 79 6.77 -3.47 -5.98
C LEU A 79 7.49 -4.53 -6.83
N TYR A 80 7.74 -4.25 -8.11
CA TYR A 80 8.39 -5.20 -9.02
C TYR A 80 9.90 -4.98 -9.17
N PHE A 81 10.44 -3.83 -8.78
CA PHE A 81 11.87 -3.54 -8.80
C PHE A 81 12.66 -4.42 -7.82
N GLY A 82 12.12 -4.62 -6.64
CA GLY A 82 12.81 -5.30 -5.56
C GLY A 82 12.75 -6.82 -5.63
N ASN A 83 13.57 -7.46 -4.77
CA ASN A 83 13.70 -8.92 -4.69
C ASN A 83 13.65 -9.48 -3.27
N SER A 84 13.29 -8.65 -2.28
CA SER A 84 13.09 -9.08 -0.88
C SER A 84 11.94 -10.07 -0.75
N ASN A 85 11.80 -10.69 0.43
CA ASN A 85 10.74 -11.69 0.69
C ASN A 85 9.34 -11.06 0.61
N CYS A 86 9.22 -9.78 0.97
CA CYS A 86 7.99 -9.01 0.88
C CYS A 86 8.28 -7.54 0.60
N ALA A 87 7.29 -6.84 0.07
CA ALA A 87 7.31 -5.40 -0.16
C ALA A 87 6.10 -4.73 0.51
N MET A 88 6.34 -3.62 1.20
CA MET A 88 5.32 -2.84 1.90
C MET A 88 5.17 -1.49 1.21
N VAL A 89 3.97 -1.14 0.80
CA VAL A 89 3.69 0.23 0.36
C VAL A 89 3.38 1.09 1.57
N TYR A 90 4.17 2.14 1.75
CA TYR A 90 4.01 3.09 2.85
C TYR A 90 3.74 4.50 2.30
N PRO A 91 2.67 5.19 2.77
CA PRO A 91 2.39 6.56 2.33
C PRO A 91 3.48 7.53 2.82
N ALA A 92 3.97 8.41 1.94
CA ALA A 92 5.02 9.37 2.27
C ALA A 92 4.59 10.42 3.33
N ASP A 93 3.31 10.51 3.61
CA ASP A 93 2.68 11.45 4.54
C ASP A 93 2.12 10.79 5.81
N ASP A 94 2.39 9.52 6.03
CA ASP A 94 1.95 8.81 7.23
C ASP A 94 2.98 8.91 8.35
N PHE A 95 2.67 9.69 9.37
CA PHE A 95 3.50 9.87 10.58
C PHE A 95 2.89 9.17 11.82
N LEU A 96 1.84 8.35 11.64
CA LEU A 96 1.09 7.74 12.74
C LEU A 96 1.38 6.25 12.93
N ASN A 97 1.88 5.56 11.88
CA ASN A 97 1.83 4.10 11.82
C ASN A 97 3.20 3.40 11.79
N PHE A 98 4.29 4.05 12.15
CA PHE A 98 5.61 3.40 12.21
C PHE A 98 5.64 2.17 13.11
N ASN A 99 4.91 2.21 14.22
CA ASN A 99 4.87 1.17 15.24
C ASN A 99 4.14 -0.10 14.81
N ILE A 100 3.44 -0.09 13.66
CA ILE A 100 2.77 -1.29 13.14
C ILE A 100 3.60 -2.02 12.08
N ILE A 101 4.68 -1.43 11.56
CA ILE A 101 5.50 -2.01 10.49
C ILE A 101 6.06 -3.38 10.93
N ASP A 102 6.68 -3.46 12.11
CA ASP A 102 7.18 -4.73 12.65
C ASP A 102 6.06 -5.75 12.88
N LYS A 103 4.87 -5.30 13.31
CA LYS A 103 3.70 -6.18 13.46
C LYS A 103 3.20 -6.71 12.12
N MET A 104 3.20 -5.87 11.09
CA MET A 104 2.83 -6.30 9.74
C MET A 104 3.85 -7.29 9.17
N TYR A 105 5.15 -7.05 9.40
CA TYR A 105 6.19 -8.00 9.02
C TYR A 105 6.05 -9.33 9.79
N PHE A 106 5.80 -9.28 11.11
CA PHE A 106 5.54 -10.48 11.90
C PHE A 106 4.32 -11.25 11.37
N ALA A 107 3.21 -10.55 11.07
CA ALA A 107 2.04 -11.21 10.46
C ALA A 107 2.37 -11.86 9.11
N PHE A 108 3.24 -11.23 8.30
CA PHE A 108 3.74 -11.83 7.07
C PHE A 108 4.51 -13.14 7.34
N THR A 109 5.36 -13.21 8.37
CA THR A 109 6.09 -14.44 8.71
C THR A 109 5.18 -15.58 9.14
N GLN A 110 3.90 -15.33 9.45
CA GLN A 110 2.86 -16.33 9.68
C GLN A 110 2.18 -16.79 8.38
N GLU A 111 2.89 -16.71 7.26
CA GLU A 111 2.47 -17.14 5.91
C GLU A 111 1.31 -16.32 5.31
N ASN A 112 1.11 -15.09 5.74
CA ASN A 112 0.16 -14.21 5.07
C ASN A 112 0.79 -13.57 3.82
N ASP A 113 0.07 -13.59 2.70
CA ASP A 113 0.52 -13.00 1.43
C ASP A 113 0.19 -11.52 1.32
N ILE A 114 -0.88 -11.10 2.00
CA ILE A 114 -1.19 -9.68 2.21
C ILE A 114 -1.37 -9.44 3.70
N VAL A 115 -0.75 -8.38 4.20
CA VAL A 115 -1.07 -7.80 5.50
C VAL A 115 -1.56 -6.37 5.26
N ALA A 116 -2.84 -6.12 5.53
CA ALA A 116 -3.49 -4.84 5.30
C ALA A 116 -3.50 -3.99 6.57
N ALA A 117 -3.07 -2.74 6.49
CA ALA A 117 -3.34 -1.76 7.53
C ALA A 117 -4.81 -1.35 7.47
N SER A 118 -5.54 -1.50 8.57
CA SER A 118 -7.00 -1.37 8.62
C SER A 118 -7.45 -0.32 9.63
N ARG A 119 -8.27 0.62 9.15
CA ARG A 119 -8.90 1.67 9.96
C ARG A 119 -10.19 1.20 10.63
N PHE A 120 -10.73 0.05 10.20
CA PHE A 120 -12.09 -0.40 10.51
C PHE A 120 -12.16 -1.64 11.40
N ILE A 121 -11.04 -2.10 11.91
CA ILE A 121 -10.97 -3.15 12.96
C ILE A 121 -10.70 -2.52 14.33
N LYS A 122 -10.90 -3.30 15.41
CA LYS A 122 -10.63 -2.84 16.77
C LYS A 122 -9.20 -2.32 16.93
N GLY A 123 -9.05 -1.09 17.39
CA GLY A 123 -7.76 -0.39 17.50
C GLY A 123 -7.37 0.45 16.29
N GLY A 124 -8.10 0.34 15.16
CA GLY A 124 -7.96 1.25 14.02
C GLY A 124 -8.81 2.51 14.17
N SER A 125 -8.45 3.57 13.46
CA SER A 125 -9.21 4.82 13.47
C SER A 125 -9.11 5.57 12.15
N MET A 126 -10.16 6.36 11.85
CA MET A 126 -10.18 7.31 10.74
C MET A 126 -10.77 8.62 11.26
N LYS A 127 -9.91 9.63 11.48
CA LYS A 127 -10.26 10.93 12.04
C LYS A 127 -10.34 12.00 10.97
N ASP A 128 -11.15 13.01 11.22
CA ASP A 128 -11.30 14.25 10.41
C ASP A 128 -11.62 14.03 8.92
N CYS A 129 -12.07 12.81 8.58
CA CYS A 129 -12.47 12.47 7.22
C CYS A 129 -13.81 13.13 6.87
N PRO A 130 -13.93 13.79 5.70
CA PRO A 130 -15.21 14.31 5.22
C PRO A 130 -16.29 13.24 5.27
N LEU A 131 -17.46 13.55 5.83
CA LEU A 131 -18.52 12.59 6.15
C LEU A 131 -18.90 11.71 4.93
N ILE A 132 -19.12 12.34 3.77
CA ILE A 132 -19.49 11.64 2.54
C ILE A 132 -18.41 10.64 2.12
N LYS A 133 -17.13 11.05 2.14
CA LYS A 133 -15.97 10.19 1.85
C LYS A 133 -15.92 9.01 2.83
N SER A 134 -16.10 9.29 4.11
CA SER A 134 -16.11 8.27 5.16
C SER A 134 -17.21 7.23 4.95
N ILE A 135 -18.44 7.66 4.66
CA ILE A 135 -19.58 6.77 4.41
C ILE A 135 -19.31 5.90 3.18
N LEU A 136 -18.89 6.49 2.06
CA LEU A 136 -18.63 5.76 0.81
C LEU A 136 -17.54 4.69 0.97
N VAL A 137 -16.44 5.05 1.65
CA VAL A 137 -15.31 4.13 1.87
C VAL A 137 -15.72 2.98 2.79
N ARG A 138 -16.46 3.26 3.87
CA ARG A 138 -16.97 2.24 4.80
C ARG A 138 -17.99 1.33 4.12
N LEU A 139 -18.91 1.90 3.35
CA LEU A 139 -19.93 1.13 2.62
C LEU A 139 -19.27 0.19 1.60
N ALA A 140 -18.35 0.69 0.78
CA ALA A 140 -17.63 -0.13 -0.20
C ALA A 140 -16.82 -1.25 0.47
N SER A 141 -16.13 -0.95 1.57
CA SER A 141 -15.37 -1.96 2.31
C SER A 141 -16.26 -3.00 2.99
N SER A 142 -17.35 -2.56 3.64
CA SER A 142 -18.31 -3.46 4.29
C SER A 142 -19.03 -4.38 3.30
N THR A 143 -19.45 -3.84 2.16
CA THR A 143 -20.13 -4.66 1.13
C THR A 143 -19.16 -5.69 0.54
N LEU A 144 -17.90 -5.38 0.30
CA LEU A 144 -16.89 -6.38 -0.08
C LEU A 144 -16.72 -7.44 1.00
N TYR A 145 -16.59 -7.04 2.27
CA TYR A 145 -16.43 -7.98 3.36
C TYR A 145 -17.60 -8.95 3.51
N PHE A 146 -18.85 -8.46 3.45
CA PHE A 146 -20.04 -9.29 3.64
C PHE A 146 -20.51 -10.03 2.39
N LEU A 147 -20.30 -9.46 1.19
CA LEU A 147 -20.83 -10.01 -0.06
C LEU A 147 -19.79 -10.75 -0.89
N SER A 148 -18.51 -10.65 -0.54
CA SER A 148 -17.43 -11.44 -1.13
C SER A 148 -16.72 -12.26 -0.06
N SER A 149 -15.84 -13.16 -0.45
CA SER A 149 -15.01 -13.93 0.46
C SER A 149 -13.74 -13.19 0.92
N ILE A 150 -13.64 -11.89 0.65
CA ILE A 150 -12.45 -11.09 1.02
C ILE A 150 -12.46 -10.85 2.55
N PRO A 151 -11.49 -11.38 3.32
CA PRO A 151 -11.51 -11.33 4.77
C PRO A 151 -10.92 -10.01 5.32
N VAL A 152 -11.19 -8.87 4.67
CA VAL A 152 -10.62 -7.57 5.00
C VAL A 152 -11.71 -6.53 5.19
N ARG A 153 -11.73 -5.87 6.36
CA ARG A 153 -12.69 -4.83 6.68
C ARG A 153 -12.33 -3.46 6.09
N ASP A 154 -11.05 -3.25 5.73
CA ASP A 154 -10.61 -2.04 5.05
C ASP A 154 -10.02 -2.36 3.66
N ALA A 155 -10.89 -2.53 2.69
CA ALA A 155 -10.49 -2.82 1.33
C ALA A 155 -9.87 -1.63 0.58
N SER A 156 -10.00 -0.41 1.10
CA SER A 156 -9.62 0.82 0.41
C SER A 156 -8.27 1.40 0.81
N ASN A 157 -7.68 0.96 1.92
CA ASN A 157 -6.38 1.47 2.37
C ASN A 157 -5.25 0.99 1.45
N GLY A 158 -4.37 1.92 1.03
CA GLY A 158 -3.19 1.61 0.20
C GLY A 158 -1.98 1.11 0.99
N PHE A 159 -1.94 1.35 2.30
CA PHE A 159 -0.87 0.89 3.16
C PHE A 159 -1.00 -0.63 3.38
N ARG A 160 -0.16 -1.39 2.70
CA ARG A 160 -0.17 -2.86 2.72
C ARG A 160 1.20 -3.46 2.50
N LEU A 161 1.40 -4.64 3.09
CA LEU A 161 2.52 -5.52 2.80
C LEU A 161 2.04 -6.62 1.86
N PHE A 162 2.87 -6.95 0.88
CA PHE A 162 2.64 -7.99 -0.13
C PHE A 162 3.79 -8.99 -0.14
N SER A 163 3.50 -10.29 -0.14
CA SER A 163 4.51 -11.33 -0.29
C SER A 163 5.11 -11.30 -1.70
N ARG A 164 6.39 -11.65 -1.83
CA ARG A 164 7.02 -11.81 -3.14
C ARG A 164 6.35 -12.93 -3.94
N ARG A 165 5.84 -13.95 -3.25
CA ARG A 165 5.06 -15.02 -3.89
C ARG A 165 3.85 -14.46 -4.63
N LEU A 166 3.06 -13.60 -3.99
CA LEU A 166 1.91 -12.96 -4.63
C LEU A 166 2.33 -12.10 -5.81
N LEU A 167 3.33 -11.22 -5.63
CA LEU A 167 3.81 -10.31 -6.67
C LEU A 167 4.36 -11.06 -7.89
N ASN A 168 4.98 -12.22 -7.70
CA ASN A 168 5.47 -13.07 -8.80
C ASN A 168 4.35 -13.88 -9.48
N THR A 169 3.21 -14.06 -8.81
CA THR A 169 2.09 -14.85 -9.34
C THR A 169 1.11 -14.00 -10.16
N VAL A 170 0.96 -12.71 -9.82
CA VAL A 170 -0.04 -11.84 -10.45
C VAL A 170 0.62 -10.70 -11.22
N ASN A 171 0.01 -10.32 -12.35
CA ASN A 171 0.35 -9.10 -13.04
C ASN A 171 -0.57 -7.96 -12.56
N LEU A 172 0.00 -6.81 -12.20
CA LEU A 172 -0.74 -5.62 -11.79
C LEU A 172 -1.16 -4.82 -13.03
N GLU A 173 -2.47 -4.72 -13.24
CA GLU A 173 -3.10 -4.08 -14.40
C GLU A 173 -3.54 -2.63 -14.13
N SER A 174 -3.76 -2.28 -12.85
CA SER A 174 -4.16 -0.93 -12.46
C SER A 174 -3.15 0.14 -12.87
N LYS A 175 -3.66 1.30 -13.29
CA LYS A 175 -2.85 2.41 -13.81
C LYS A 175 -3.13 3.74 -13.10
N VAL A 176 -4.17 3.81 -12.24
CA VAL A 176 -4.60 5.09 -11.66
C VAL A 176 -4.82 5.00 -10.15
N GLY A 177 -4.51 6.08 -9.47
CA GLY A 177 -4.75 6.26 -8.03
C GLY A 177 -4.09 5.19 -7.18
N PHE A 178 -4.85 4.64 -6.26
CA PHE A 178 -4.44 3.53 -5.38
C PHE A 178 -5.17 2.23 -5.69
N ALA A 179 -5.68 2.08 -6.92
CA ALA A 179 -6.47 0.90 -7.34
C ALA A 179 -5.65 -0.40 -7.30
N TYR A 180 -4.31 -0.34 -7.36
CA TYR A 180 -3.43 -1.49 -7.17
C TYR A 180 -3.74 -2.24 -5.87
N SER A 181 -4.09 -1.52 -4.83
CA SER A 181 -4.35 -2.08 -3.50
C SER A 181 -5.58 -3.00 -3.51
N LEU A 182 -6.67 -2.56 -4.13
CA LEU A 182 -7.88 -3.37 -4.26
C LEU A 182 -7.69 -4.51 -5.28
N GLU A 183 -6.96 -4.27 -6.37
CA GLU A 183 -6.62 -5.30 -7.35
C GLU A 183 -5.86 -6.45 -6.72
N LEU A 184 -4.73 -6.16 -6.07
CA LEU A 184 -3.90 -7.19 -5.44
C LEU A 184 -4.66 -7.94 -4.35
N LEU A 185 -5.51 -7.23 -3.59
CA LEU A 185 -6.38 -7.85 -2.59
C LEU A 185 -7.36 -8.84 -3.23
N ALA A 186 -8.06 -8.43 -4.29
CA ALA A 186 -9.04 -9.25 -4.98
C ALA A 186 -8.40 -10.46 -5.68
N LYS A 187 -7.22 -10.28 -6.31
CA LYS A 187 -6.44 -11.36 -6.93
C LYS A 187 -5.90 -12.34 -5.89
N CYS A 188 -5.36 -11.85 -4.77
CA CYS A 188 -4.88 -12.66 -3.64
C CYS A 188 -6.00 -13.55 -3.09
N ASN A 189 -7.18 -12.97 -2.86
CA ASN A 189 -8.34 -13.72 -2.39
C ASN A 189 -8.79 -14.79 -3.41
N ARG A 190 -8.79 -14.49 -4.70
CA ARG A 190 -9.12 -15.47 -5.76
C ARG A 190 -8.12 -16.61 -5.83
N LEU A 191 -6.84 -16.35 -5.57
CA LEU A 191 -5.78 -17.36 -5.44
C LEU A 191 -5.91 -18.20 -4.18
N LYS A 192 -6.80 -17.83 -3.25
CA LYS A 192 -6.94 -18.44 -1.91
C LYS A 192 -5.65 -18.30 -1.06
N PHE A 193 -4.90 -17.25 -1.30
CA PHE A 193 -3.75 -16.88 -0.49
C PHE A 193 -4.20 -16.23 0.81
N LYS A 194 -3.38 -16.33 1.85
CA LYS A 194 -3.73 -15.85 3.20
C LYS A 194 -3.64 -14.33 3.30
N ILE A 195 -4.60 -13.72 4.00
CA ILE A 195 -4.70 -12.28 4.19
C ILE A 195 -4.94 -11.99 5.67
N ALA A 196 -4.20 -11.04 6.22
CA ALA A 196 -4.36 -10.55 7.58
C ALA A 196 -4.59 -9.03 7.62
N GLU A 197 -5.14 -8.52 8.72
CA GLU A 197 -5.30 -7.10 9.00
C GLU A 197 -4.59 -6.71 10.29
N ILE A 198 -3.96 -5.54 10.30
CA ILE A 198 -3.38 -4.88 11.48
C ILE A 198 -4.07 -3.53 11.67
N PRO A 199 -4.47 -3.16 12.90
CA PRO A 199 -5.11 -1.88 13.14
C PRO A 199 -4.16 -0.72 12.83
N ALA A 200 -4.66 0.26 12.09
CA ALA A 200 -3.94 1.46 11.69
C ALA A 200 -4.74 2.73 11.97
N GLN A 201 -4.04 3.82 12.18
CA GLN A 201 -4.63 5.14 12.36
C GLN A 201 -4.56 5.92 11.05
N TRP A 202 -5.56 6.73 10.80
CA TRP A 202 -5.56 7.64 9.66
C TRP A 202 -6.23 8.96 10.08
N GLU A 203 -5.65 10.05 9.65
CA GLU A 203 -6.14 11.39 9.87
C GLU A 203 -6.07 12.17 8.56
N GLU A 204 -7.10 12.98 8.25
CA GLU A 204 -7.07 13.83 7.04
C GLU A 204 -5.98 14.89 7.21
N ARG A 205 -5.26 15.19 6.14
CA ARG A 205 -4.25 16.25 6.13
C ARG A 205 -4.93 17.60 6.42
N SER A 206 -4.38 18.35 7.36
CA SER A 206 -4.84 19.71 7.70
C SER A 206 -4.48 20.74 6.62
N GLU A 207 -3.45 20.45 5.79
CA GLU A 207 -2.94 21.34 4.76
C GLU A 207 -2.96 20.66 3.38
N GLY A 208 -3.36 21.43 2.37
CA GLY A 208 -3.38 21.02 0.96
C GLY A 208 -4.73 20.46 0.49
N SER A 209 -4.99 20.58 -0.82
CA SER A 209 -6.17 19.98 -1.43
C SER A 209 -5.99 18.46 -1.58
N SER A 210 -7.03 17.69 -1.27
CA SER A 210 -7.03 16.26 -1.51
C SER A 210 -6.74 15.96 -2.99
N ARG A 211 -5.64 15.27 -3.27
CA ARG A 211 -5.25 14.84 -4.63
C ARG A 211 -6.10 13.67 -5.14
N PHE A 212 -7.08 13.24 -4.34
CA PHE A 212 -7.94 12.10 -4.64
C PHE A 212 -9.01 12.46 -5.66
N LYS A 213 -8.79 12.10 -6.93
CA LYS A 213 -9.71 12.35 -8.06
C LYS A 213 -10.75 11.22 -8.16
N VAL A 214 -11.75 11.22 -7.24
CA VAL A 214 -12.75 10.14 -7.10
C VAL A 214 -13.36 9.72 -8.43
N PHE A 215 -13.97 10.66 -9.16
CA PHE A 215 -14.68 10.34 -10.41
C PHE A 215 -13.76 9.79 -11.51
N LYS A 216 -12.52 10.29 -11.60
CA LYS A 216 -11.56 9.82 -12.60
C LYS A 216 -11.08 8.39 -12.32
N TRP A 217 -10.98 8.00 -11.05
CA TRP A 217 -10.44 6.71 -10.64
C TRP A 217 -11.52 5.66 -10.42
N LEU A 218 -12.78 6.09 -10.23
CA LEU A 218 -13.92 5.23 -9.92
C LEU A 218 -14.08 4.02 -10.85
N PRO A 219 -13.95 4.14 -12.19
CA PRO A 219 -14.12 2.97 -13.07
C PRO A 219 -13.13 1.83 -12.76
N GLN A 220 -11.87 2.15 -12.43
CA GLN A 220 -10.90 1.10 -12.05
C GLN A 220 -11.19 0.49 -10.69
N TYR A 221 -11.65 1.30 -9.72
CA TYR A 221 -12.08 0.75 -8.43
C TYR A 221 -13.30 -0.17 -8.60
N LEU A 222 -14.28 0.21 -9.41
CA LEU A 222 -15.45 -0.63 -9.70
C LEU A 222 -15.06 -1.93 -10.42
N LYS A 223 -14.11 -1.90 -11.37
CA LYS A 223 -13.56 -3.11 -12.00
C LYS A 223 -13.13 -4.12 -10.96
N TRP A 224 -12.29 -3.71 -10.01
CA TRP A 224 -11.73 -4.61 -8.99
C TRP A 224 -12.72 -4.96 -7.89
N TYR A 225 -13.66 -4.07 -7.62
CA TYR A 225 -14.78 -4.33 -6.73
C TYR A 225 -15.64 -5.49 -7.26
N PHE A 226 -16.08 -5.40 -8.51
CA PHE A 226 -16.85 -6.47 -9.14
C PHE A 226 -16.04 -7.74 -9.40
N TYR A 227 -14.74 -7.60 -9.65
CA TYR A 227 -13.84 -8.76 -9.71
C TYR A 227 -13.81 -9.50 -8.36
N GLY A 228 -13.74 -8.79 -7.24
CA GLY A 228 -13.82 -9.38 -5.90
C GLY A 228 -15.13 -10.11 -5.67
N LEU A 229 -16.27 -9.47 -5.98
CA LEU A 229 -17.60 -10.09 -5.88
C LEU A 229 -17.72 -11.34 -6.76
N SER A 230 -17.21 -11.30 -7.99
CA SER A 230 -17.30 -12.43 -8.93
C SER A 230 -16.57 -13.69 -8.44
N THR A 231 -15.58 -13.54 -7.58
CA THR A 231 -14.89 -14.68 -6.94
C THR A 231 -15.88 -15.55 -6.18
N THR A 232 -16.79 -14.92 -5.43
CA THR A 232 -17.82 -15.63 -4.66
C THR A 232 -19.04 -15.97 -5.49
N TRP A 233 -19.61 -14.98 -6.17
CA TRP A 233 -20.91 -15.12 -6.84
C TRP A 233 -20.86 -15.96 -8.12
N LEU A 234 -19.75 -15.87 -8.88
CA LEU A 234 -19.52 -16.66 -10.08
C LEU A 234 -18.57 -17.85 -9.86
N ARG A 235 -18.23 -18.15 -8.59
CA ARG A 235 -17.34 -19.23 -8.20
C ARG A 235 -16.00 -19.24 -8.96
N LYS A 236 -15.46 -18.05 -9.25
CA LYS A 236 -14.17 -17.90 -9.91
C LYS A 236 -13.04 -18.32 -8.97
N GLY A 237 -12.04 -19.02 -9.50
CA GLY A 237 -10.94 -19.59 -8.72
C GLY A 237 -9.55 -19.23 -9.26
N PRO A 238 -8.48 -19.89 -8.76
CA PRO A 238 -7.09 -19.59 -9.15
C PRO A 238 -6.82 -19.62 -10.65
N LYS A 239 -7.54 -20.44 -11.41
CA LYS A 239 -7.42 -20.51 -12.87
C LYS A 239 -7.95 -19.25 -13.61
N ASP A 240 -8.71 -18.42 -12.93
CA ASP A 240 -9.38 -17.22 -13.46
C ASP A 240 -8.69 -15.92 -13.02
N VAL A 241 -7.42 -15.95 -12.61
CA VAL A 241 -6.73 -14.78 -12.02
C VAL A 241 -6.16 -13.84 -13.08
N ASN A 242 -6.02 -14.24 -14.30
CA ASN A 242 -5.48 -13.42 -15.41
C ASN A 242 -6.43 -12.33 -15.85
#